data_0365a56271c5c4066bf67c1f1ab03d74
#
_entry.id   0365a56271c5c4066bf67c1f1ab03d74
#
_cell.length_a   1.000
_cell.length_b   1.000
_cell.length_c   1.000
_cell.angle_alpha   90.00
_cell.angle_beta   90.00
_cell.angle_gamma   90.00
#
_symmetry.space_group_name_H-M   'P 1'
#
loop_
_entity.id
_entity.type
_entity.pdbx_description
1 polymer ?
#
loop_
_entity_poly.entity_id
_entity_poly.type
_entity_poly.pdbx_seq_one_letter_code
_entity_poly.pdbx_strand_id
1 'polypeptide(L)'
;MSPRTSVHIHVNCRDFTWDQIKTIILLYSIFEHHFYNIAGKNRENSIFCVPLYKTEFIKNLLYSNLEHLIWSKYCGINILPLIEFGTIEFRHLYGTLDPLTILEWIDNIGCLISYATKTNFKNLVNKIENMNSDSSYAKLYTTIFGEKYINATSKQLEFCISQIKRILFGDIYYNNIKSQINLKHYVSCSTPNMEF
;
A
#
# COMPACT_ATOMS: atom_id res chain seq x y z
N MET A 1 3.06 -25.95 -5.08
CA MET A 1 1.76 -25.25 -4.95
C MET A 1 1.51 -24.45 -6.21
N SER A 2 0.26 -24.35 -6.67
CA SER A 2 -0.07 -23.57 -7.85
C SER A 2 0.08 -22.07 -7.57
N PRO A 3 0.62 -21.26 -8.48
CA PRO A 3 0.68 -19.79 -8.32
C PRO A 3 -0.72 -19.14 -8.27
N ARG A 4 -1.76 -19.89 -8.60
CA ARG A 4 -3.16 -19.45 -8.56
C ARG A 4 -3.81 -19.62 -7.19
N THR A 5 -3.25 -20.45 -6.30
CA THR A 5 -3.81 -20.68 -4.98
C THR A 5 -3.31 -19.60 -4.01
N SER A 6 -4.21 -19.07 -3.20
CA SER A 6 -3.90 -18.07 -2.17
C SER A 6 -4.85 -18.21 -0.98
N VAL A 7 -4.39 -17.77 0.18
CA VAL A 7 -5.24 -17.57 1.35
C VAL A 7 -5.84 -16.17 1.27
N HIS A 8 -7.16 -16.08 1.35
CA HIS A 8 -7.89 -14.83 1.35
C HIS A 8 -8.47 -14.57 2.74
N ILE A 9 -8.23 -13.39 3.28
CA ILE A 9 -8.80 -12.93 4.54
C ILE A 9 -9.74 -11.77 4.27
N HIS A 10 -10.98 -11.92 4.70
CA HIS A 10 -11.98 -10.85 4.67
C HIS A 10 -12.10 -10.20 6.04
N VAL A 11 -11.88 -8.90 6.10
CA VAL A 11 -12.07 -8.08 7.30
C VAL A 11 -13.44 -7.43 7.23
N ASN A 12 -14.27 -7.62 8.26
CA ASN A 12 -15.56 -6.96 8.36
C ASN A 12 -15.35 -5.45 8.60
N CYS A 13 -15.90 -4.64 7.71
CA CYS A 13 -15.75 -3.19 7.72
C CYS A 13 -17.10 -2.45 7.76
N ARG A 14 -18.22 -3.16 8.09
CA ARG A 14 -19.57 -2.57 8.08
C ARG A 14 -19.70 -1.39 9.04
N ASP A 15 -18.97 -1.44 10.16
CA ASP A 15 -18.99 -0.39 11.18
C ASP A 15 -17.91 0.68 10.98
N PHE A 16 -17.12 0.58 9.90
CA PHE A 16 -16.05 1.55 9.63
C PHE A 16 -16.59 2.74 8.83
N THR A 17 -16.14 3.93 9.19
CA THR A 17 -16.38 5.14 8.41
C THR A 17 -15.56 5.11 7.12
N TRP A 18 -15.98 5.89 6.13
CA TRP A 18 -15.24 6.01 4.88
C TRP A 18 -13.81 6.51 5.10
N ASP A 19 -13.59 7.41 6.05
CA ASP A 19 -12.24 7.88 6.40
C ASP A 19 -11.36 6.77 7.00
N GLN A 20 -11.94 5.86 7.77
CA GLN A 20 -11.21 4.67 8.25
C GLN A 20 -10.86 3.73 7.10
N ILE A 21 -11.77 3.50 6.15
CA ILE A 21 -11.51 2.71 4.94
C ILE A 21 -10.35 3.34 4.13
N LYS A 22 -10.39 4.65 3.87
CA LYS A 22 -9.30 5.36 3.19
C LYS A 22 -7.99 5.24 3.95
N THR A 23 -8.02 5.31 5.28
CA THR A 23 -6.85 5.15 6.13
C THR A 23 -6.24 3.75 5.99
N ILE A 24 -7.06 2.70 5.94
CA ILE A 24 -6.63 1.33 5.71
C ILE A 24 -5.94 1.21 4.36
N ILE A 25 -6.56 1.71 3.29
CA ILE A 25 -6.01 1.65 1.93
C ILE A 25 -4.66 2.38 1.87
N LEU A 26 -4.58 3.57 2.46
CA LEU A 26 -3.38 4.40 2.46
C LEU A 26 -2.24 3.74 3.24
N LEU A 27 -2.50 3.23 4.44
CA LEU A 27 -1.50 2.52 5.24
C LEU A 27 -1.05 1.24 4.56
N TYR A 28 -2.00 0.45 4.01
CA TYR A 28 -1.66 -0.73 3.24
C TYR A 28 -0.73 -0.37 2.07
N SER A 29 -1.04 0.69 1.32
CA SER A 29 -0.22 1.12 0.17
C SER A 29 1.21 1.47 0.59
N ILE A 30 1.41 2.10 1.75
CA ILE A 30 2.74 2.43 2.29
C ILE A 30 3.51 1.17 2.69
N PHE A 31 2.81 0.21 3.30
CA PHE A 31 3.40 -1.00 3.85
C PHE A 31 3.16 -2.23 2.96
N GLU A 32 2.69 -2.05 1.74
CA GLU A 32 2.39 -3.14 0.81
C GLU A 32 3.57 -4.08 0.61
N HIS A 33 4.78 -3.52 0.58
CA HIS A 33 6.02 -4.29 0.49
C HIS A 33 6.21 -5.24 1.68
N HIS A 34 5.89 -4.80 2.92
CA HIS A 34 5.91 -5.66 4.11
C HIS A 34 4.99 -6.87 3.93
N PHE A 35 3.77 -6.64 3.44
CA PHE A 35 2.82 -7.72 3.18
C PHE A 35 3.31 -8.67 2.10
N TYR A 36 3.94 -8.18 1.01
CA TYR A 36 4.49 -9.05 -0.01
C TYR A 36 5.70 -9.87 0.47
N ASN A 37 6.49 -9.38 1.41
CA ASN A 37 7.57 -10.14 2.02
C ASN A 37 7.05 -11.37 2.78
N ILE A 38 5.92 -11.24 3.49
CA ILE A 38 5.26 -12.34 4.19
C ILE A 38 4.49 -13.22 3.19
N ALA A 39 3.87 -12.62 2.18
CA ALA A 39 3.02 -13.32 1.21
C ALA A 39 3.74 -14.40 0.39
N GLY A 40 5.08 -14.39 0.40
CA GLY A 40 5.92 -15.38 -0.26
C GLY A 40 6.53 -14.90 -1.57
N LYS A 41 7.63 -15.57 -1.95
CA LYS A 41 8.42 -15.23 -3.13
C LYS A 41 7.55 -15.19 -4.40
N ASN A 42 7.78 -14.19 -5.23
CA ASN A 42 7.10 -13.97 -6.53
C ASN A 42 5.62 -13.55 -6.47
N ARG A 43 5.02 -13.37 -5.29
CA ARG A 43 3.62 -12.89 -5.22
C ARG A 43 3.47 -11.48 -5.79
N GLU A 44 4.46 -10.63 -5.58
CA GLU A 44 4.52 -9.26 -6.10
C GLU A 44 4.51 -9.19 -7.66
N ASN A 45 4.91 -10.27 -8.33
CA ASN A 45 4.91 -10.38 -9.79
C ASN A 45 3.70 -11.15 -10.32
N SER A 46 2.76 -11.52 -9.47
CA SER A 46 1.57 -12.27 -9.86
C SER A 46 0.48 -11.34 -10.39
N ILE A 47 -0.08 -11.69 -11.56
CA ILE A 47 -1.24 -10.99 -12.14
C ILE A 47 -2.51 -11.14 -11.30
N PHE A 48 -2.53 -12.04 -10.32
CA PHE A 48 -3.67 -12.30 -9.43
C PHE A 48 -3.64 -11.50 -8.13
N CYS A 49 -2.55 -10.77 -7.88
CA CYS A 49 -2.39 -9.90 -6.72
C CYS A 49 -1.40 -8.76 -7.04
N VAL A 50 -1.77 -7.92 -7.98
CA VAL A 50 -0.95 -6.80 -8.45
C VAL A 50 -0.75 -5.79 -7.32
N PRO A 51 0.48 -5.33 -7.04
CA PRO A 51 0.73 -4.28 -6.07
C PRO A 51 0.06 -2.95 -6.43
N LEU A 52 -0.46 -2.24 -5.45
CA LEU A 52 -1.10 -0.95 -5.65
C LEU A 52 -0.15 0.11 -6.22
N TYR A 53 1.13 0.08 -5.84
CA TYR A 53 2.12 1.01 -6.37
C TYR A 53 2.37 0.87 -7.90
N LYS A 54 1.98 -0.28 -8.48
CA LYS A 54 2.00 -0.50 -9.94
C LYS A 54 0.71 -0.04 -10.63
N THR A 55 -0.22 0.56 -9.90
CA THR A 55 -1.53 1.00 -10.39
C THR A 55 -1.73 2.49 -10.07
N GLU A 56 -2.79 3.07 -10.62
CA GLU A 56 -3.24 4.43 -10.26
C GLU A 56 -4.49 4.43 -9.37
N PHE A 57 -4.88 3.29 -8.80
CA PHE A 57 -6.15 3.14 -8.09
C PHE A 57 -6.27 4.06 -6.87
N ILE A 58 -5.18 4.38 -6.21
CA ILE A 58 -5.19 5.30 -5.07
C ILE A 58 -5.11 6.77 -5.45
N LYS A 59 -4.99 7.12 -6.75
CA LYS A 59 -4.85 8.50 -7.24
C LYS A 59 -5.97 9.42 -6.73
N ASN A 60 -7.18 8.90 -6.73
CA ASN A 60 -8.35 9.67 -6.31
C ASN A 60 -8.74 9.43 -4.84
N LEU A 61 -7.95 8.67 -4.08
CA LEU A 61 -8.28 8.29 -2.70
C LEU A 61 -8.53 9.50 -1.79
N LEU A 62 -7.80 10.61 -2.02
CA LEU A 62 -7.93 11.84 -1.21
C LEU A 62 -9.28 12.55 -1.41
N TYR A 63 -9.84 12.46 -2.60
CA TYR A 63 -10.97 13.30 -3.04
C TYR A 63 -12.24 12.53 -3.35
N SER A 64 -12.14 11.20 -3.50
CA SER A 64 -13.25 10.38 -3.97
C SER A 64 -14.04 9.75 -2.84
N ASN A 65 -15.32 9.53 -3.10
CA ASN A 65 -16.15 8.58 -2.38
C ASN A 65 -15.89 7.17 -2.95
N LEU A 66 -16.33 6.13 -2.21
CA LEU A 66 -16.16 4.73 -2.61
C LEU A 66 -16.68 4.45 -4.03
N GLU A 67 -17.81 5.05 -4.39
CA GLU A 67 -18.50 4.87 -5.68
C GLU A 67 -17.69 5.34 -6.89
N HIS A 68 -16.72 6.23 -6.67
CA HIS A 68 -15.88 6.79 -7.72
C HIS A 68 -14.47 6.18 -7.78
N LEU A 69 -14.16 5.22 -6.90
CA LEU A 69 -12.88 4.53 -6.95
C LEU A 69 -12.89 3.44 -8.03
N ILE A 70 -11.97 3.57 -8.98
CA ILE A 70 -11.68 2.49 -9.91
C ILE A 70 -10.83 1.46 -9.19
N TRP A 71 -11.26 0.20 -9.18
CA TRP A 71 -10.54 -0.87 -8.50
C TRP A 71 -10.56 -2.17 -9.29
N SER A 72 -9.57 -3.01 -9.05
CA SER A 72 -9.51 -4.36 -9.60
C SER A 72 -9.45 -5.39 -8.47
N LYS A 73 -10.23 -6.47 -8.61
CA LYS A 73 -10.16 -7.60 -7.67
C LYS A 73 -8.79 -8.28 -7.63
N TYR A 74 -7.94 -8.02 -8.61
CA TYR A 74 -6.61 -8.63 -8.71
C TYR A 74 -5.51 -7.82 -8.01
N CYS A 75 -5.83 -6.85 -7.19
CA CYS A 75 -4.86 -6.22 -6.29
C CYS A 75 -4.63 -7.04 -5.01
N GLY A 76 -3.50 -6.85 -4.35
CA GLY A 76 -3.19 -7.50 -3.07
C GLY A 76 -4.24 -7.22 -2.01
N ILE A 77 -4.76 -5.98 -1.96
CA ILE A 77 -5.97 -5.61 -1.25
C ILE A 77 -7.10 -5.40 -2.25
N ASN A 78 -8.29 -5.95 -1.99
CA ASN A 78 -9.47 -5.79 -2.81
C ASN A 78 -10.61 -5.18 -2.00
N ILE A 79 -11.10 -4.03 -2.45
CA ILE A 79 -12.18 -3.28 -1.78
C ILE A 79 -13.55 -3.47 -2.44
N LEU A 80 -13.63 -4.15 -3.57
CA LEU A 80 -14.93 -4.39 -4.23
C LEU A 80 -15.93 -5.13 -3.33
N PRO A 81 -15.50 -6.07 -2.45
CA PRO A 81 -16.42 -6.73 -1.51
C PRO A 81 -17.05 -5.80 -0.46
N LEU A 82 -16.61 -4.53 -0.34
CA LEU A 82 -17.28 -3.56 0.54
C LEU A 82 -18.72 -3.32 0.12
N ILE A 83 -19.01 -3.32 -1.19
CA ILE A 83 -20.35 -3.04 -1.73
C ILE A 83 -21.30 -4.19 -1.44
N GLU A 84 -20.85 -5.42 -1.60
CA GLU A 84 -21.70 -6.60 -1.52
C GLU A 84 -21.70 -7.23 -0.12
N PHE A 85 -20.52 -7.33 0.51
CA PHE A 85 -20.34 -8.05 1.77
C PHE A 85 -19.97 -7.16 2.96
N GLY A 86 -19.67 -5.87 2.71
CA GLY A 86 -19.17 -4.97 3.75
C GLY A 86 -17.76 -5.36 4.24
N THR A 87 -16.93 -5.95 3.39
CA THR A 87 -15.60 -6.45 3.77
C THR A 87 -14.50 -5.94 2.87
N ILE A 88 -13.29 -5.83 3.40
CA ILE A 88 -12.05 -5.68 2.64
C ILE A 88 -11.35 -7.03 2.59
N GLU A 89 -10.87 -7.43 1.42
CA GLU A 89 -10.20 -8.69 1.18
C GLU A 89 -8.68 -8.50 1.03
N PHE A 90 -7.89 -9.21 1.84
CA PHE A 90 -6.44 -9.36 1.69
C PHE A 90 -6.16 -10.72 1.04
N ARG A 91 -5.61 -10.74 -0.19
CA ARG A 91 -5.65 -11.93 -1.05
C ARG A 91 -4.32 -12.41 -1.58
N HIS A 92 -3.22 -11.89 -1.12
CA HIS A 92 -1.91 -12.17 -1.73
C HIS A 92 -1.04 -13.16 -0.96
N LEU A 93 -1.45 -13.66 0.23
CA LEU A 93 -0.75 -14.75 0.89
C LEU A 93 -0.77 -15.99 -0.01
N TYR A 94 0.39 -16.63 -0.22
CA TYR A 94 0.45 -17.88 -0.97
C TYR A 94 -0.43 -18.97 -0.35
N GLY A 95 -0.84 -19.94 -1.15
CA GLY A 95 -1.63 -21.07 -0.64
C GLY A 95 -0.81 -21.90 0.34
N THR A 96 -1.22 -21.93 1.59
CA THR A 96 -0.58 -22.66 2.67
C THR A 96 -1.61 -23.26 3.62
N LEU A 97 -1.25 -24.36 4.27
CA LEU A 97 -1.98 -24.95 5.40
C LEU A 97 -1.21 -24.81 6.71
N ASP A 98 -0.04 -24.14 6.68
CA ASP A 98 0.72 -23.89 7.89
C ASP A 98 0.01 -22.87 8.77
N PRO A 99 -0.44 -23.27 9.98
CA PRO A 99 -1.21 -22.40 10.85
C PRO A 99 -0.40 -21.20 11.36
N LEU A 100 0.92 -21.35 11.53
CA LEU A 100 1.77 -20.27 12.02
C LEU A 100 1.87 -19.15 10.98
N THR A 101 2.06 -19.50 9.71
CA THR A 101 2.06 -18.54 8.61
C THR A 101 0.70 -17.82 8.48
N ILE A 102 -0.40 -18.55 8.63
CA ILE A 102 -1.75 -17.97 8.55
C ILE A 102 -1.99 -17.02 9.72
N LEU A 103 -1.62 -17.40 10.94
CA LEU A 103 -1.76 -16.55 12.12
C LEU A 103 -0.90 -15.29 12.02
N GLU A 104 0.36 -15.41 11.60
CA GLU A 104 1.23 -14.26 11.35
C GLU A 104 0.59 -13.28 10.35
N TRP A 105 0.01 -13.82 9.27
CA TRP A 105 -0.69 -13.02 8.27
C TRP A 105 -1.89 -12.27 8.86
N ILE A 106 -2.71 -12.95 9.66
CA ILE A 106 -3.88 -12.37 10.34
C ILE A 106 -3.43 -11.29 11.34
N ASP A 107 -2.39 -11.54 12.11
CA ASP A 107 -1.85 -10.60 13.09
C ASP A 107 -1.37 -9.30 12.42
N ASN A 108 -0.67 -9.40 11.31
CA ASN A 108 -0.21 -8.21 10.57
C ASN A 108 -1.38 -7.40 10.00
N ILE A 109 -2.39 -8.05 9.46
CA ILE A 109 -3.64 -7.40 9.04
C ILE A 109 -4.30 -6.71 10.25
N GLY A 110 -4.41 -7.40 11.37
CA GLY A 110 -5.00 -6.90 12.62
C GLY A 110 -4.28 -5.66 13.14
N CYS A 111 -2.94 -5.66 13.13
CA CYS A 111 -2.12 -4.51 13.52
C CYS A 111 -2.41 -3.28 12.64
N LEU A 112 -2.42 -3.47 11.32
CA LEU A 112 -2.72 -2.40 10.37
C LEU A 112 -4.12 -1.83 10.58
N ILE A 113 -5.14 -2.68 10.68
CA ILE A 113 -6.54 -2.28 10.89
C ILE A 113 -6.72 -1.56 12.24
N SER A 114 -6.14 -2.10 13.32
CA SER A 114 -6.20 -1.49 14.65
C SER A 114 -5.60 -0.09 14.69
N TYR A 115 -4.50 0.12 13.98
CA TYR A 115 -3.91 1.45 13.86
C TYR A 115 -4.76 2.37 12.98
N ALA A 116 -5.24 1.88 11.84
CA ALA A 116 -6.03 2.64 10.89
C ALA A 116 -7.32 3.18 11.50
N THR A 117 -8.05 2.35 12.26
CA THR A 117 -9.33 2.73 12.87
C THR A 117 -9.20 3.79 13.98
N LYS A 118 -8.01 3.94 14.55
CA LYS A 118 -7.69 4.95 15.58
C LYS A 118 -7.01 6.19 15.01
N THR A 119 -6.70 6.20 13.71
CA THR A 119 -5.93 7.27 13.08
C THR A 119 -6.86 8.16 12.26
N ASN A 120 -6.74 9.47 12.42
CA ASN A 120 -7.44 10.43 11.56
C ASN A 120 -6.79 10.46 10.17
N PHE A 121 -7.60 10.30 9.13
CA PHE A 121 -7.13 10.22 7.74
C PHE A 121 -6.33 11.47 7.32
N LYS A 122 -6.85 12.67 7.59
CA LYS A 122 -6.19 13.94 7.23
C LYS A 122 -4.83 14.08 7.93
N ASN A 123 -4.75 13.69 9.20
CA ASN A 123 -3.49 13.73 9.94
C ASN A 123 -2.47 12.74 9.37
N LEU A 124 -2.92 11.56 8.94
CA LEU A 124 -2.07 10.59 8.27
C LEU A 124 -1.54 11.11 6.94
N VAL A 125 -2.40 11.72 6.11
CA VAL A 125 -2.00 12.33 4.83
C VAL A 125 -0.91 13.39 5.07
N ASN A 126 -1.13 14.31 6.01
CA ASN A 126 -0.15 15.34 6.35
C ASN A 126 1.18 14.73 6.86
N LYS A 127 1.10 13.66 7.65
CA LYS A 127 2.30 12.94 8.13
C LYS A 127 3.09 12.33 6.99
N ILE A 128 2.41 11.71 6.02
CA ILE A 128 3.04 11.10 4.84
C ILE A 128 3.66 12.17 3.94
N GLU A 129 2.96 13.26 3.69
CA GLU A 129 3.46 14.38 2.90
C GLU A 129 4.80 14.90 3.45
N ASN A 130 4.90 15.04 4.76
CA ASN A 130 6.09 15.53 5.46
C ASN A 130 7.12 14.44 5.81
N MET A 131 6.88 13.19 5.44
CA MET A 131 7.78 12.08 5.71
C MET A 131 8.97 12.10 4.73
N ASN A 132 10.11 12.61 5.16
CA ASN A 132 11.29 12.83 4.30
C ASN A 132 12.52 12.02 4.73
N SER A 133 12.39 11.14 5.73
CA SER A 133 13.53 10.37 6.24
C SER A 133 13.14 8.93 6.57
N ASP A 134 14.11 8.03 6.46
CA ASP A 134 14.01 6.63 6.87
C ASP A 134 13.54 6.48 8.32
N SER A 135 13.98 7.38 9.21
CA SER A 135 13.61 7.34 10.62
C SER A 135 12.13 7.60 10.84
N SER A 136 11.51 8.49 10.07
CA SER A 136 10.06 8.77 10.17
C SER A 136 9.24 7.57 9.71
N TYR A 137 9.69 6.90 8.66
CA TYR A 137 9.08 5.68 8.17
C TYR A 137 9.25 4.53 9.16
N ALA A 138 10.48 4.28 9.63
CA ALA A 138 10.76 3.23 10.60
C ALA A 138 9.93 3.41 11.88
N LYS A 139 9.79 4.65 12.36
CA LYS A 139 8.93 4.96 13.51
C LYS A 139 7.46 4.63 13.26
N LEU A 140 6.92 4.91 12.08
CA LEU A 140 5.54 4.55 11.74
C LEU A 140 5.40 3.02 11.64
N TYR A 141 6.35 2.35 11.02
CA TYR A 141 6.39 0.89 10.90
C TYR A 141 6.39 0.22 12.27
N THR A 142 7.33 0.58 13.15
CA THR A 142 7.44 0.00 14.51
C THR A 142 6.22 0.29 15.37
N THR A 143 5.58 1.45 15.16
CA THR A 143 4.33 1.78 15.86
C THR A 143 3.19 0.83 15.47
N ILE A 144 3.15 0.36 14.23
CA ILE A 144 2.08 -0.50 13.72
C ILE A 144 2.40 -1.99 13.97
N PHE A 145 3.59 -2.44 13.57
CA PHE A 145 3.93 -3.87 13.50
C PHE A 145 4.90 -4.34 14.59
N GLY A 146 5.47 -3.42 15.39
CA GLY A 146 6.49 -3.74 16.39
C GLY A 146 7.90 -3.90 15.78
N GLU A 147 8.91 -4.09 16.64
CA GLU A 147 10.32 -4.08 16.23
C GLU A 147 10.76 -5.35 15.49
N LYS A 148 10.09 -6.48 15.72
CA LYS A 148 10.53 -7.79 15.20
C LYS A 148 10.42 -7.95 13.68
N TYR A 149 9.79 -7.00 12.98
CA TYR A 149 9.55 -7.09 11.54
C TYR A 149 10.38 -6.12 10.69
N ILE A 150 11.37 -5.44 11.24
CA ILE A 150 12.23 -4.49 10.51
C ILE A 150 13.23 -5.26 9.61
N ASN A 151 12.72 -5.99 8.63
CA ASN A 151 13.55 -6.67 7.63
C ASN A 151 13.47 -6.03 6.23
N ALA A 152 12.73 -4.94 6.09
CA ALA A 152 12.68 -4.22 4.83
C ALA A 152 13.92 -3.31 4.70
N THR A 153 14.58 -3.32 3.54
CA THR A 153 15.69 -2.41 3.30
C THR A 153 15.14 -0.97 3.20
N SER A 154 15.86 0.00 3.75
CA SER A 154 15.49 1.42 3.68
C SER A 154 15.18 1.87 2.25
N LYS A 155 15.92 1.38 1.26
CA LYS A 155 15.69 1.67 -0.17
C LYS A 155 14.33 1.24 -0.70
N GLN A 156 13.83 0.07 -0.26
CA GLN A 156 12.51 -0.41 -0.68
C GLN A 156 11.39 0.46 -0.08
N LEU A 157 11.60 0.91 1.13
CA LEU A 157 10.67 1.78 1.84
C LEU A 157 10.61 3.18 1.24
N GLU A 158 11.77 3.78 0.94
CA GLU A 158 11.86 5.04 0.20
C GLU A 158 11.15 4.96 -1.15
N PHE A 159 11.36 3.86 -1.88
CA PHE A 159 10.70 3.63 -3.16
C PHE A 159 9.18 3.62 -3.00
N CYS A 160 8.62 2.82 -2.08
CA CYS A 160 7.17 2.75 -1.87
C CYS A 160 6.58 4.13 -1.49
N ILE A 161 7.21 4.85 -0.56
CA ILE A 161 6.75 6.19 -0.17
C ILE A 161 6.81 7.16 -1.35
N SER A 162 7.89 7.15 -2.11
CA SER A 162 8.05 8.05 -3.26
C SER A 162 6.97 7.79 -4.32
N GLN A 163 6.66 6.51 -4.61
CA GLN A 163 5.60 6.16 -5.54
C GLN A 163 4.21 6.59 -5.02
N ILE A 164 3.93 6.37 -3.74
CA ILE A 164 2.66 6.77 -3.14
C ILE A 164 2.51 8.28 -3.13
N LYS A 165 3.55 9.03 -2.76
CA LYS A 165 3.55 10.49 -2.82
C LYS A 165 3.29 10.97 -4.24
N ARG A 166 3.94 10.39 -5.24
CA ARG A 166 3.71 10.70 -6.65
C ARG A 166 2.26 10.47 -7.06
N ILE A 167 1.68 9.34 -6.67
CA ILE A 167 0.31 9.00 -7.04
C ILE A 167 -0.71 9.91 -6.33
N LEU A 168 -0.51 10.19 -5.04
CA LEU A 168 -1.44 10.98 -4.24
C LEU A 168 -1.37 12.48 -4.52
N PHE A 169 -0.18 13.02 -4.69
CA PHE A 169 0.05 14.46 -4.77
C PHE A 169 0.39 14.94 -6.19
N GLY A 170 0.59 14.02 -7.14
CA GLY A 170 0.80 14.31 -8.56
C GLY A 170 1.92 15.31 -8.83
N ASP A 171 1.67 16.20 -9.80
CA ASP A 171 2.66 17.17 -10.27
C ASP A 171 3.06 18.23 -9.22
N ILE A 172 2.25 18.47 -8.19
CA ILE A 172 2.58 19.38 -7.09
C ILE A 172 3.80 18.85 -6.33
N TYR A 173 3.85 17.55 -6.10
CA TYR A 173 5.01 16.91 -5.47
C TYR A 173 6.25 16.96 -6.37
N TYR A 174 6.08 16.76 -7.66
CA TYR A 174 7.17 16.82 -8.65
C TYR A 174 7.77 18.23 -8.77
N ASN A 175 6.93 19.25 -8.73
CA ASN A 175 7.39 20.64 -8.81
C ASN A 175 8.12 21.09 -7.54
N ASN A 176 7.72 20.62 -6.36
CA ASN A 176 8.41 20.88 -5.10
C ASN A 176 9.76 20.16 -5.02
N ILE A 177 9.86 18.93 -5.51
CA ILE A 177 11.15 18.23 -5.63
C ILE A 177 12.04 18.87 -6.69
N LYS A 178 11.50 19.30 -7.83
CA LYS A 178 12.26 20.03 -8.87
C LYS A 178 12.89 21.31 -8.34
N SER A 179 12.22 22.00 -7.42
CA SER A 179 12.77 23.21 -6.79
C SER A 179 13.86 22.91 -5.76
N GLN A 180 13.84 21.73 -5.13
CA GLN A 180 14.81 21.32 -4.09
C GLN A 180 16.02 20.56 -4.64
N ILE A 181 15.85 19.81 -5.72
CA ILE A 181 16.92 19.12 -6.43
C ILE A 181 17.14 19.89 -7.71
N ASN A 182 18.35 20.45 -7.89
CA ASN A 182 18.76 21.13 -9.12
C ASN A 182 18.88 20.10 -10.26
N LEU A 183 17.74 19.62 -10.77
CA LEU A 183 17.57 18.49 -11.70
C LEU A 183 18.04 18.79 -13.14
N LYS A 184 18.97 19.78 -13.34
CA LYS A 184 19.60 19.99 -14.65
C LYS A 184 20.36 18.76 -15.18
N HIS A 185 20.67 17.77 -14.33
CA HIS A 185 21.44 16.58 -14.73
C HIS A 185 20.62 15.30 -14.99
N TYR A 186 19.31 15.26 -14.67
CA TYR A 186 18.54 14.02 -14.83
C TYR A 186 17.61 13.98 -16.05
N VAL A 187 17.46 15.09 -16.77
CA VAL A 187 16.55 15.17 -17.95
C VAL A 187 17.21 14.63 -19.23
N SER A 188 18.50 14.33 -19.23
CA SER A 188 19.20 13.86 -20.44
C SER A 188 19.23 12.35 -20.65
N CYS A 189 18.65 11.54 -19.77
CA CYS A 189 18.84 10.08 -19.80
C CYS A 189 17.60 9.22 -19.90
N SER A 190 16.41 9.72 -20.27
CA SER A 190 15.23 8.84 -20.37
C SER A 190 14.17 9.30 -21.36
N THR A 191 14.51 9.27 -22.63
CA THR A 191 13.52 9.00 -23.68
C THR A 191 14.09 7.95 -24.62
N PRO A 192 13.75 6.67 -24.49
CA PRO A 192 13.87 5.77 -25.62
C PRO A 192 12.83 6.20 -26.64
N ASN A 193 13.29 6.60 -27.85
CA ASN A 193 12.43 6.71 -29.01
C ASN A 193 11.77 5.37 -29.23
N MET A 194 10.46 5.28 -29.01
CA MET A 194 9.63 4.27 -29.61
C MET A 194 9.11 4.87 -30.92
N GLU A 195 9.80 4.58 -31.99
CA GLU A 195 9.23 4.65 -33.34
C GLU A 195 8.34 3.41 -33.51
N PHE A 196 7.10 3.65 -33.95
CA PHE A 196 6.15 2.62 -34.41
C PHE A 196 6.45 2.20 -35.83
#